data_bfc666173b6835261d15ca22cdd6a140
#
_entry.id   bfc666173b6835261d15ca22cdd6a140
#
_cell.length_a   1.000
_cell.length_b   1.000
_cell.length_c   1.000
_cell.angle_alpha   90.00
_cell.angle_beta   90.00
_cell.angle_gamma   90.00
#
_symmetry.space_group_name_H-M   'P 1'
#
loop_
_entity.id
_entity.type
_entity.pdbx_description
1 polymer ?
#
loop_
_entity_poly.entity_id
_entity_poly.type
_entity_poly.pdbx_seq_one_letter_code
_entity_poly.pdbx_strand_id
1 'polypeptide(L)'
;MEDKDVSDYKERVEGRSFPLEQAVKNIVDLHTKDLQIVIHKIRDLLKDETDQLTDLEIDDIMLQLPILLFDITDDQELVGMQSDLATQIYKESYNEAYKIARGTIADKQSVAELNAMASKLDSLIYERAYKIIKQKISMAIETLNAVKKVQTSRQQKYDIDRYRPRF
;
A
#
# COMPACT_ATOMS: atom_id res chain seq x y z
N MET A 1 15.11 -6.36 -35.66
CA MET A 1 13.71 -5.97 -35.88
C MET A 1 12.84 -6.14 -34.61
N GLU A 2 13.36 -6.80 -33.57
CA GLU A 2 12.63 -7.08 -32.31
C GLU A 2 12.61 -5.94 -31.26
N ASP A 3 13.65 -5.10 -31.24
CA ASP A 3 13.75 -4.04 -30.19
C ASP A 3 12.78 -2.86 -30.38
N LYS A 4 12.39 -2.54 -31.60
CA LYS A 4 11.43 -1.45 -31.85
C LYS A 4 10.01 -1.79 -31.42
N ASP A 5 9.60 -3.05 -31.58
CA ASP A 5 8.25 -3.51 -31.26
C ASP A 5 7.99 -3.49 -29.74
N VAL A 6 9.01 -3.84 -28.95
CA VAL A 6 8.93 -3.84 -27.48
C VAL A 6 8.88 -2.41 -26.93
N SER A 7 9.65 -1.47 -27.52
CA SER A 7 9.65 -0.07 -27.12
C SER A 7 8.30 0.61 -27.37
N ASP A 8 7.71 0.41 -28.56
CA ASP A 8 6.41 0.97 -28.92
C ASP A 8 5.26 0.37 -28.07
N TYR A 9 5.39 -0.92 -27.71
CA TYR A 9 4.43 -1.57 -26.82
C TYR A 9 4.52 -1.02 -25.40
N LYS A 10 5.73 -0.83 -24.89
CA LYS A 10 5.99 -0.26 -23.57
C LYS A 10 5.44 1.16 -23.47
N GLU A 11 5.73 2.02 -24.43
CA GLU A 11 5.23 3.41 -24.45
C GLU A 11 3.70 3.49 -24.47
N ARG A 12 3.03 2.63 -25.25
CA ARG A 12 1.55 2.56 -25.26
C ARG A 12 0.96 2.07 -23.94
N VAL A 13 1.61 1.13 -23.27
CA VAL A 13 1.16 0.63 -21.97
C VAL A 13 1.39 1.69 -20.90
N GLU A 14 2.57 2.29 -20.83
CA GLU A 14 2.92 3.34 -19.88
C GLU A 14 2.00 4.57 -20.03
N GLY A 15 1.70 5.01 -21.24
CA GLY A 15 0.80 6.13 -21.48
C GLY A 15 -0.64 5.88 -21.04
N ARG A 16 -1.10 4.60 -21.04
CA ARG A 16 -2.44 4.22 -20.57
C ARG A 16 -2.47 3.89 -19.08
N SER A 17 -1.36 3.40 -18.52
CA SER A 17 -1.27 3.07 -17.10
C SER A 17 -1.12 4.31 -16.22
N PHE A 18 -0.48 5.37 -16.72
CA PHE A 18 -0.18 6.57 -15.95
C PHE A 18 -1.39 7.20 -15.24
N PRO A 19 -2.56 7.42 -15.87
CA PRO A 19 -3.72 7.95 -15.17
C PRO A 19 -4.22 7.01 -14.05
N LEU A 20 -4.17 5.70 -14.26
CA LEU A 20 -4.58 4.70 -13.27
C LEU A 20 -3.60 4.66 -12.09
N GLU A 21 -2.30 4.68 -12.37
CA GLU A 21 -1.24 4.75 -11.36
C GLU A 21 -1.36 6.01 -10.51
N GLN A 22 -1.65 7.14 -11.15
CA GLN A 22 -1.85 8.40 -10.43
C GLN A 22 -3.09 8.35 -9.53
N ALA A 23 -4.20 7.77 -10.00
CA ALA A 23 -5.41 7.59 -9.21
C ALA A 23 -5.15 6.69 -7.99
N VAL A 24 -4.51 5.53 -8.19
CA VAL A 24 -4.10 4.62 -7.11
C VAL A 24 -3.19 5.34 -6.11
N LYS A 25 -2.18 6.06 -6.60
CA LYS A 25 -1.25 6.81 -5.77
C LYS A 25 -1.96 7.87 -4.92
N ASN A 26 -2.89 8.62 -5.51
CA ASN A 26 -3.65 9.64 -4.79
C ASN A 26 -4.45 9.05 -3.63
N ILE A 27 -5.13 7.90 -3.85
CA ILE A 27 -5.87 7.20 -2.78
C ILE A 27 -4.89 6.72 -1.70
N VAL A 28 -3.81 6.07 -2.09
CA VAL A 28 -2.80 5.57 -1.14
C VAL A 28 -2.20 6.71 -0.32
N ASP A 29 -1.79 7.80 -0.96
CA ASP A 29 -1.17 8.94 -0.28
C ASP A 29 -2.16 9.64 0.67
N LEU A 30 -3.44 9.73 0.30
CA LEU A 30 -4.49 10.28 1.16
C LEU A 30 -4.55 9.56 2.52
N HIS A 31 -4.48 8.23 2.51
CA HIS A 31 -4.65 7.40 3.71
C HIS A 31 -3.34 7.01 4.40
N THR A 32 -2.17 7.20 3.76
CA THR A 32 -0.88 6.73 4.32
C THR A 32 0.15 7.85 4.53
N LYS A 33 -0.22 9.12 4.32
CA LYS A 33 0.71 10.25 4.35
C LYS A 33 1.50 10.33 5.65
N ASP A 34 0.82 10.28 6.79
CA ASP A 34 1.45 10.45 8.10
C ASP A 34 2.34 9.25 8.45
N LEU A 35 1.88 8.04 8.12
CA LEU A 35 2.71 6.84 8.24
C LEU A 35 3.98 6.94 7.39
N GLN A 36 3.88 7.42 6.15
CA GLN A 36 5.05 7.60 5.28
C GLN A 36 6.06 8.58 5.86
N ILE A 37 5.60 9.69 6.46
CA ILE A 37 6.47 10.68 7.11
C ILE A 37 7.29 10.01 8.22
N VAL A 38 6.65 9.25 9.11
CA VAL A 38 7.33 8.56 10.21
C VAL A 38 8.29 7.48 9.68
N ILE A 39 7.88 6.67 8.73
CA ILE A 39 8.76 5.66 8.12
C ILE A 39 9.96 6.29 7.43
N HIS A 40 9.79 7.43 6.74
CA HIS A 40 10.92 8.16 6.14
C HIS A 40 11.88 8.68 7.20
N LYS A 41 11.37 9.27 8.30
CA LYS A 41 12.17 9.70 9.44
C LYS A 41 13.00 8.55 10.01
N ILE A 42 12.36 7.40 10.26
CA ILE A 42 13.06 6.20 10.74
C ILE A 42 14.16 5.76 9.76
N ARG A 43 13.85 5.72 8.47
CA ARG A 43 14.83 5.34 7.44
C ARG A 43 16.01 6.29 7.38
N ASP A 44 15.79 7.59 7.53
CA ASP A 44 16.86 8.58 7.46
C ASP A 44 17.75 8.50 8.71
N LEU A 45 17.16 8.28 9.88
CA LEU A 45 17.92 7.99 11.11
C LEU A 45 18.79 6.73 11.02
N LEU A 46 18.36 5.73 10.26
CA LEU A 46 19.12 4.49 10.05
C LEU A 46 20.21 4.61 8.97
N LYS A 47 20.17 5.63 8.11
CA LYS A 47 21.20 5.85 7.08
C LYS A 47 22.43 6.57 7.57
N ASP A 48 22.28 7.45 8.55
CA ASP A 48 23.42 8.09 9.16
C ASP A 48 24.21 7.02 9.92
N GLU A 49 25.43 6.73 9.46
CA GLU A 49 26.37 5.69 9.94
C GLU A 49 26.67 5.75 11.46
N THR A 50 26.06 6.66 12.16
CA THR A 50 25.99 6.67 13.60
C THR A 50 25.06 5.55 14.05
N ASP A 51 25.60 4.43 14.29
CA ASP A 51 25.10 3.13 14.73
C ASP A 51 24.05 3.13 15.85
N GLN A 52 23.38 4.28 16.11
CA GLN A 52 22.57 4.39 17.30
C GLN A 52 21.43 5.41 17.14
N LEU A 53 20.27 4.91 16.79
CA LEU A 53 19.05 5.53 17.31
C LEU A 53 19.26 5.80 18.80
N THR A 54 19.08 7.01 19.24
CA THR A 54 19.10 7.32 20.69
C THR A 54 17.92 6.63 21.38
N ASP A 55 18.00 6.39 22.68
CA ASP A 55 16.89 5.79 23.42
C ASP A 55 15.62 6.65 23.32
N LEU A 56 15.76 8.00 23.29
CA LEU A 56 14.63 8.92 23.08
C LEU A 56 13.97 8.76 21.70
N GLU A 57 14.74 8.55 20.65
CA GLU A 57 14.20 8.31 19.30
C GLU A 57 13.50 6.95 19.22
N ILE A 58 14.02 5.94 19.87
CA ILE A 58 13.36 4.63 19.98
C ILE A 58 12.03 4.77 20.71
N ASP A 59 11.99 5.45 21.84
CA ASP A 59 10.76 5.66 22.62
C ASP A 59 9.74 6.48 21.82
N ASP A 60 10.15 7.52 21.09
CA ASP A 60 9.29 8.33 20.23
C ASP A 60 8.66 7.46 19.11
N ILE A 61 9.45 6.64 18.42
CA ILE A 61 8.98 5.73 17.40
C ILE A 61 7.98 4.71 17.98
N MET A 62 8.31 4.15 19.15
CA MET A 62 7.48 3.15 19.82
C MET A 62 6.14 3.69 20.30
N LEU A 63 6.04 5.00 20.53
CA LEU A 63 4.77 5.66 20.87
C LEU A 63 3.99 6.11 19.64
N GLN A 64 4.63 6.73 18.66
CA GLN A 64 3.97 7.30 17.49
C GLN A 64 3.48 6.23 16.51
N LEU A 65 4.30 5.22 16.21
CA LEU A 65 3.98 4.26 15.16
C LEU A 65 2.75 3.40 15.47
N PRO A 66 2.52 2.89 16.70
CA PRO A 66 1.28 2.20 17.05
C PRO A 66 0.02 3.05 16.92
N ILE A 67 0.09 4.35 17.26
CA ILE A 67 -1.06 5.27 17.13
C ILE A 67 -1.42 5.43 15.65
N LEU A 68 -0.44 5.70 14.79
CA LEU A 68 -0.65 5.80 13.35
C LEU A 68 -1.15 4.48 12.73
N LEU A 69 -0.67 3.34 13.22
CA LEU A 69 -1.14 2.03 12.77
C LEU A 69 -2.59 1.78 13.17
N PHE A 70 -3.03 2.27 14.32
CA PHE A 70 -4.42 2.19 14.74
C PHE A 70 -5.31 3.02 13.81
N ASP A 71 -4.98 4.29 13.59
CA ASP A 71 -5.75 5.19 12.74
C ASP A 71 -5.84 4.66 11.28
N ILE A 72 -4.74 4.18 10.72
CA ILE A 72 -4.69 3.72 9.34
C ILE A 72 -5.41 2.38 9.12
N THR A 73 -5.64 1.61 10.20
CA THR A 73 -6.39 0.35 10.10
C THR A 73 -7.86 0.62 9.77
N ASP A 74 -8.45 1.64 10.36
CA ASP A 74 -9.82 2.07 10.05
C ASP A 74 -9.92 2.58 8.60
N ASP A 75 -8.94 3.34 8.15
CA ASP A 75 -8.83 3.79 6.76
C ASP A 75 -8.68 2.63 5.77
N GLN A 76 -7.90 1.61 6.13
CA GLN A 76 -7.76 0.39 5.32
C GLN A 76 -9.11 -0.31 5.13
N GLU A 77 -9.87 -0.48 6.20
CA GLU A 77 -11.21 -1.09 6.11
C GLU A 77 -12.16 -0.26 5.25
N LEU A 78 -12.12 1.07 5.36
CA LEU A 78 -12.92 1.95 4.52
C LEU A 78 -12.58 1.78 3.03
N VAL A 79 -11.30 1.76 2.68
CA VAL A 79 -10.87 1.52 1.28
C VAL A 79 -11.21 0.10 0.82
N GLY A 80 -11.19 -0.88 1.73
CA GLY A 80 -11.66 -2.24 1.48
C GLY A 80 -13.13 -2.28 1.09
N MET A 81 -13.99 -1.62 1.86
CA MET A 81 -15.42 -1.48 1.54
C MET A 81 -15.66 -0.77 0.21
N GLN A 82 -14.89 0.27 -0.10
CA GLN A 82 -14.97 0.97 -1.40
C GLN A 82 -14.56 0.05 -2.56
N SER A 83 -13.56 -0.80 -2.36
CA SER A 83 -13.13 -1.80 -3.34
C SER A 83 -14.22 -2.84 -3.63
N ASP A 84 -14.88 -3.31 -2.58
CA ASP A 84 -15.98 -4.28 -2.70
C ASP A 84 -17.17 -3.65 -3.42
N LEU A 85 -17.54 -2.42 -3.06
CA LEU A 85 -18.63 -1.67 -3.70
C LEU A 85 -18.31 -1.41 -5.19
N ALA A 86 -17.12 -0.97 -5.52
CA ALA A 86 -16.71 -0.75 -6.91
C ALA A 86 -16.76 -2.05 -7.73
N THR A 87 -16.39 -3.18 -7.13
CA THR A 87 -16.51 -4.50 -7.75
C THR A 87 -17.96 -4.90 -7.97
N GLN A 88 -18.86 -4.59 -7.05
CA GLN A 88 -20.29 -4.83 -7.21
C GLN A 88 -20.87 -3.98 -8.34
N ILE A 89 -20.57 -2.68 -8.37
CA ILE A 89 -21.00 -1.75 -9.44
C ILE A 89 -20.54 -2.24 -10.80
N TYR A 90 -19.29 -2.73 -10.91
CA TYR A 90 -18.81 -3.34 -12.16
C TYR A 90 -19.66 -4.54 -12.59
N LYS A 91 -19.95 -5.47 -11.66
CA LYS A 91 -20.77 -6.65 -11.97
C LYS A 91 -22.19 -6.29 -12.38
N GLU A 92 -22.80 -5.31 -11.74
CA GLU A 92 -24.13 -4.80 -12.07
C GLU A 92 -24.13 -4.17 -13.46
N SER A 93 -23.19 -3.27 -13.76
CA SER A 93 -23.04 -2.62 -15.07
C SER A 93 -22.82 -3.64 -16.19
N TYR A 94 -21.99 -4.66 -15.95
CA TYR A 94 -21.78 -5.74 -16.91
C TYR A 94 -23.07 -6.54 -17.15
N ASN A 95 -23.76 -6.94 -16.10
CA ASN A 95 -24.98 -7.74 -16.21
C ASN A 95 -26.12 -6.99 -16.89
N GLU A 96 -26.28 -5.70 -16.60
CA GLU A 96 -27.28 -4.86 -17.28
C GLU A 96 -26.98 -4.73 -18.77
N ALA A 97 -25.73 -4.41 -19.12
CA ALA A 97 -25.32 -4.33 -20.52
C ALA A 97 -25.48 -5.65 -21.25
N TYR A 98 -25.15 -6.78 -20.61
CA TYR A 98 -25.33 -8.10 -21.18
C TYR A 98 -26.82 -8.45 -21.48
N LYS A 99 -27.74 -8.06 -20.56
CA LYS A 99 -29.19 -8.30 -20.73
C LYS A 99 -29.78 -7.57 -21.91
N ILE A 100 -29.34 -6.33 -22.15
CA ILE A 100 -29.88 -5.50 -23.24
C ILE A 100 -29.18 -5.74 -24.60
N ALA A 101 -27.98 -6.32 -24.59
CA ALA A 101 -27.20 -6.61 -25.77
C ALA A 101 -27.91 -7.67 -26.66
N ARG A 102 -27.85 -7.47 -27.99
CA ARG A 102 -28.39 -8.38 -28.99
C ARG A 102 -27.27 -9.10 -29.72
N GLY A 103 -27.57 -10.25 -30.30
CA GLY A 103 -26.61 -11.05 -31.06
C GLY A 103 -26.26 -12.39 -30.41
N THR A 104 -25.13 -12.94 -30.79
CA THR A 104 -24.60 -14.18 -30.23
C THR A 104 -24.10 -13.95 -28.78
N ILE A 105 -23.79 -15.04 -28.06
CA ILE A 105 -23.22 -14.96 -26.72
C ILE A 105 -21.91 -14.12 -26.72
N ALA A 106 -21.05 -14.32 -27.72
CA ALA A 106 -19.81 -13.59 -27.87
C ALA A 106 -20.03 -12.09 -28.11
N ASP A 107 -21.01 -11.73 -28.94
CA ASP A 107 -21.39 -10.34 -29.19
C ASP A 107 -21.89 -9.67 -27.92
N LYS A 108 -22.76 -10.36 -27.16
CA LYS A 108 -23.28 -9.85 -25.88
C LYS A 108 -22.19 -9.63 -24.86
N GLN A 109 -21.22 -10.55 -24.73
CA GLN A 109 -20.07 -10.40 -23.84
C GLN A 109 -19.21 -9.19 -24.22
N SER A 110 -18.89 -9.03 -25.51
CA SER A 110 -18.10 -7.89 -25.99
C SER A 110 -18.79 -6.56 -25.73
N VAL A 111 -20.09 -6.46 -25.95
CA VAL A 111 -20.87 -5.25 -25.65
C VAL A 111 -20.91 -4.97 -24.15
N ALA A 112 -21.10 -6.00 -23.32
CA ALA A 112 -21.13 -5.86 -21.88
C ALA A 112 -19.77 -5.41 -21.33
N GLU A 113 -18.66 -5.98 -21.81
CA GLU A 113 -17.32 -5.57 -21.42
C GLU A 113 -17.02 -4.11 -21.79
N LEU A 114 -17.39 -3.69 -23.00
CA LEU A 114 -17.19 -2.30 -23.43
C LEU A 114 -17.99 -1.31 -22.56
N ASN A 115 -19.25 -1.62 -22.28
CA ASN A 115 -20.09 -0.74 -21.48
C ASN A 115 -19.68 -0.70 -19.99
N ALA A 116 -19.19 -1.81 -19.44
CA ALA A 116 -18.73 -1.88 -18.06
C ALA A 116 -17.25 -1.49 -17.88
N MET A 117 -16.55 -1.03 -18.93
CA MET A 117 -15.11 -0.78 -18.88
C MET A 117 -14.73 0.28 -17.84
N ALA A 118 -15.50 1.36 -17.74
CA ALA A 118 -15.25 2.43 -16.76
C ALA A 118 -15.35 1.88 -15.33
N SER A 119 -16.44 1.20 -14.98
CA SER A 119 -16.64 0.60 -13.66
C SER A 119 -15.59 -0.46 -13.34
N LYS A 120 -15.09 -1.19 -14.35
CA LYS A 120 -13.97 -2.13 -14.20
C LYS A 120 -12.67 -1.43 -13.82
N LEU A 121 -12.40 -0.29 -14.43
CA LEU A 121 -11.22 0.51 -14.10
C LEU A 121 -11.30 1.06 -12.66
N ASP A 122 -12.46 1.55 -12.23
CA ASP A 122 -12.68 2.00 -10.86
C ASP A 122 -12.46 0.86 -9.86
N SER A 123 -13.00 -0.33 -10.13
CA SER A 123 -12.77 -1.52 -9.31
C SER A 123 -11.28 -1.87 -9.20
N LEU A 124 -10.53 -1.82 -10.30
CA LEU A 124 -9.11 -2.08 -10.31
C LEU A 124 -8.30 -1.04 -9.51
N ILE A 125 -8.68 0.25 -9.58
CA ILE A 125 -8.02 1.33 -8.84
C ILE A 125 -8.16 1.08 -7.33
N TYR A 126 -9.38 0.86 -6.83
CA TYR A 126 -9.62 0.62 -5.41
C TYR A 126 -9.00 -0.68 -4.92
N GLU A 127 -9.07 -1.75 -5.69
CA GLU A 127 -8.42 -3.03 -5.36
C GLU A 127 -6.90 -2.88 -5.21
N ARG A 128 -6.25 -2.13 -6.11
CA ARG A 128 -4.82 -1.87 -6.05
C ARG A 128 -4.45 -0.96 -4.88
N ALA A 129 -5.21 0.10 -4.65
CA ALA A 129 -5.00 1.00 -3.53
C ALA A 129 -5.10 0.25 -2.19
N TYR A 130 -6.15 -0.56 -1.99
CA TYR A 130 -6.32 -1.40 -0.82
C TYR A 130 -5.13 -2.33 -0.57
N LYS A 131 -4.66 -3.04 -1.62
CA LYS A 131 -3.50 -3.94 -1.51
C LYS A 131 -2.23 -3.20 -1.10
N ILE A 132 -1.99 -2.01 -1.65
CA ILE A 132 -0.81 -1.21 -1.33
C ILE A 132 -0.89 -0.70 0.11
N ILE A 133 -2.04 -0.20 0.56
CA ILE A 133 -2.24 0.26 1.95
C ILE A 133 -1.98 -0.90 2.92
N LYS A 134 -2.57 -2.05 2.68
CA LYS A 134 -2.36 -3.27 3.48
C LYS A 134 -0.89 -3.66 3.56
N GLN A 135 -0.17 -3.59 2.44
CA GLN A 135 1.27 -3.89 2.40
C GLN A 135 2.08 -2.86 3.21
N LYS A 136 1.75 -1.57 3.12
CA LYS A 136 2.43 -0.51 3.90
C LYS A 136 2.22 -0.70 5.40
N ILE A 137 1.02 -1.08 5.83
CA ILE A 137 0.72 -1.41 7.23
C ILE A 137 1.57 -2.60 7.69
N SER A 138 1.64 -3.67 6.91
CA SER A 138 2.47 -4.84 7.24
C SER A 138 3.94 -4.46 7.40
N MET A 139 4.49 -3.68 6.47
CA MET A 139 5.88 -3.20 6.54
C MET A 139 6.14 -2.30 7.76
N ALA A 140 5.17 -1.47 8.14
CA ALA A 140 5.26 -0.63 9.33
C ALA A 140 5.26 -1.46 10.62
N ILE A 141 4.45 -2.51 10.70
CA ILE A 141 4.44 -3.47 11.81
C ILE A 141 5.81 -4.18 11.91
N GLU A 142 6.38 -4.61 10.80
CA GLU A 142 7.71 -5.22 10.77
C GLU A 142 8.80 -4.24 11.24
N THR A 143 8.71 -2.97 10.82
CA THR A 143 9.61 -1.91 11.27
C THR A 143 9.50 -1.70 12.79
N LEU A 144 8.28 -1.63 13.33
CA LEU A 144 8.05 -1.53 14.77
C LEU A 144 8.66 -2.72 15.53
N ASN A 145 8.49 -3.93 15.01
CA ASN A 145 9.08 -5.13 15.61
C ASN A 145 10.61 -5.12 15.57
N ALA A 146 11.21 -4.59 14.52
CA ALA A 146 12.66 -4.41 14.43
C ALA A 146 13.17 -3.40 15.49
N VAL A 147 12.49 -2.26 15.65
CA VAL A 147 12.82 -1.25 16.68
C VAL A 147 12.71 -1.84 18.10
N LYS A 148 11.64 -2.61 18.39
CA LYS A 148 11.48 -3.33 19.67
C LYS A 148 12.64 -4.29 19.96
N LYS A 149 13.13 -5.01 18.95
CA LYS A 149 14.29 -5.91 19.11
C LYS A 149 15.56 -5.14 19.46
N VAL A 150 15.79 -4.00 18.82
CA VAL A 150 16.94 -3.11 19.15
C VAL A 150 16.87 -2.66 20.58
N GLN A 151 15.72 -2.18 21.05
CA GLN A 151 15.52 -1.75 22.44
C GLN A 151 15.78 -2.89 23.43
N THR A 152 15.19 -4.06 23.20
CA THR A 152 15.40 -5.24 24.05
C THR A 152 16.89 -5.63 24.12
N SER A 153 17.57 -5.63 22.99
CA SER A 153 19.01 -5.95 22.93
C SER A 153 19.88 -4.96 23.72
N ARG A 154 19.51 -3.68 23.69
CA ARG A 154 20.19 -2.64 24.48
C ARG A 154 19.97 -2.84 25.98
N GLN A 155 18.72 -3.05 26.39
CA GLN A 155 18.39 -3.30 27.81
C GLN A 155 19.17 -4.51 28.34
N GLN A 156 19.24 -5.60 27.59
CA GLN A 156 20.03 -6.77 27.98
C GLN A 156 21.53 -6.44 28.14
N LYS A 157 22.12 -5.64 27.27
CA LYS A 157 23.50 -5.19 27.40
C LYS A 157 23.72 -4.37 28.66
N TYR A 158 22.83 -3.39 28.96
CA TYR A 158 22.89 -2.60 30.17
C TYR A 158 22.81 -3.44 31.44
N ASP A 159 21.94 -4.45 31.46
CA ASP A 159 21.80 -5.37 32.60
C ASP A 159 23.08 -6.20 32.81
N ILE A 160 23.64 -6.75 31.73
CA ILE A 160 24.89 -7.53 31.80
C ILE A 160 26.05 -6.65 32.33
N ASP A 161 26.20 -5.44 31.84
CA ASP A 161 27.27 -4.53 32.29
C ASP A 161 27.09 -4.07 33.73
N ARG A 162 25.85 -3.95 34.21
CA ARG A 162 25.53 -3.65 35.61
C ARG A 162 25.87 -4.78 36.57
N TYR A 163 25.77 -6.02 36.15
CA TYR A 163 26.06 -7.21 36.96
C TYR A 163 27.47 -7.76 36.76
N ARG A 164 28.30 -7.16 35.90
CA ARG A 164 29.72 -7.53 35.81
C ARG A 164 30.43 -7.10 37.10
N PRO A 165 31.02 -8.05 37.85
CA PRO A 165 31.83 -7.70 39.00
C PRO A 165 33.01 -6.82 38.51
N ARG A 166 33.16 -5.64 39.12
CA ARG A 166 34.35 -4.81 38.92
C ARG A 166 35.49 -5.46 39.70
N PHE A 167 36.28 -6.29 38.98
CA PHE A 167 37.57 -6.77 39.51
C PHE A 167 38.62 -5.68 39.29
#